data_90bf23db10bfa0faf552c2535479f616
#
_entry.id   90bf23db10bfa0faf552c2535479f616
#
_cell.length_a   1.000
_cell.length_b   1.000
_cell.length_c   1.000
_cell.angle_alpha   90.00
_cell.angle_beta   90.00
_cell.angle_gamma   90.00
#
_symmetry.space_group_name_H-M   'P 1'
#
loop_
_entity.id
_entity.type
_entity.pdbx_description
1 polymer ?
#
loop_
_entity_poly.entity_id
_entity_poly.type
_entity_poly.pdbx_seq_one_letter_code
_entity_poly.pdbx_strand_id
1 'polypeptide(L)'
;DTSPDASGENVKPRQIAYAGGDIVLNEAEHIVMRAADFPILARYTGKSLIVTDGTTLLGADDKAGVAEIMTAVEHLIAHPELPHGPISIAFTPDEEIGSGADHFDHPRFHADYAFTVDGGTLGEGESENFNAANAGVKIHGRNIHPGSAKNIMKNAVLLAAEFISLLPPAETPAHTEGYEGFYHVNYCQAVEENAYVNLIIRDHDRAKFESRKEFLRNLTDYLNGVYGAGTFELVLKDSYYNMLEQIRPCMH
;
A
#
# COMPACT_ATOMS: atom_id res chain seq x y z
N ASP A 1 9.78 8.66 5.60
CA ASP A 1 8.47 8.17 5.98
C ASP A 1 8.51 7.44 7.28
N THR A 2 7.40 7.39 7.96
CA THR A 2 7.37 6.94 9.34
C THR A 2 6.07 6.20 9.64
N SER A 3 6.20 5.03 10.26
CA SER A 3 5.06 4.37 10.88
C SER A 3 4.61 5.16 12.12
N PRO A 4 3.30 5.33 12.36
CA PRO A 4 2.81 5.95 13.58
C PRO A 4 3.12 5.13 14.84
N ASP A 5 3.54 3.88 14.68
CA ASP A 5 3.82 2.95 15.79
C ASP A 5 5.21 3.12 16.41
N ALA A 6 6.10 3.87 15.77
CA ALA A 6 7.45 4.10 16.28
C ALA A 6 7.94 5.52 15.98
N SER A 7 8.74 6.09 16.89
CA SER A 7 9.30 7.43 16.73
C SER A 7 10.34 7.50 15.63
N GLY A 8 10.29 8.55 14.82
CA GLY A 8 11.34 8.94 13.87
C GLY A 8 12.25 10.07 14.39
N GLU A 9 12.14 10.45 15.67
CA GLU A 9 12.93 11.52 16.25
C GLU A 9 14.26 11.03 16.81
N ASN A 10 15.32 11.81 16.58
CA ASN A 10 16.67 11.54 17.09
C ASN A 10 17.23 10.18 16.63
N VAL A 11 16.99 9.82 15.38
CA VAL A 11 17.52 8.59 14.78
C VAL A 11 19.04 8.54 14.92
N LYS A 12 19.56 7.41 15.40
CA LYS A 12 21.00 7.16 15.59
C LYS A 12 21.48 6.08 14.62
N PRO A 13 21.72 6.40 13.35
CA PRO A 13 22.17 5.43 12.37
C PRO A 13 23.62 5.05 12.62
N ARG A 14 23.93 3.78 12.39
CA ARG A 14 25.29 3.27 12.37
C ARG A 14 25.50 2.24 11.29
N GLN A 15 26.70 2.20 10.74
CA GLN A 15 27.10 1.21 9.75
C GLN A 15 27.74 0.01 10.45
N ILE A 16 27.35 -1.19 10.03
CA ILE A 16 27.91 -2.43 10.51
C ILE A 16 28.35 -3.33 9.35
N ALA A 17 29.44 -4.08 9.51
CA ALA A 17 29.80 -5.17 8.62
C ALA A 17 29.03 -6.43 9.08
N TYR A 18 28.05 -6.85 8.31
CA TYR A 18 27.19 -7.95 8.70
C TYR A 18 27.83 -9.31 8.36
N ALA A 19 28.14 -10.09 9.38
CA ALA A 19 28.76 -11.40 9.23
C ALA A 19 27.75 -12.58 9.25
N GLY A 20 26.46 -12.29 9.37
CA GLY A 20 25.39 -13.28 9.56
C GLY A 20 24.93 -13.37 11.02
N GLY A 21 23.79 -14.03 11.24
CA GLY A 21 23.19 -14.20 12.57
C GLY A 21 22.42 -12.97 13.06
N ASP A 22 22.18 -12.92 14.36
CA ASP A 22 21.43 -11.82 15.00
C ASP A 22 22.26 -10.52 15.05
N ILE A 23 21.57 -9.39 14.97
CA ILE A 23 22.18 -8.07 15.08
C ILE A 23 21.77 -7.45 16.41
N VAL A 24 22.72 -7.23 17.31
CA VAL A 24 22.48 -6.47 18.53
C VAL A 24 22.38 -4.98 18.18
N LEU A 25 21.19 -4.42 18.26
CA LEU A 25 20.94 -3.01 18.00
C LEU A 25 21.26 -2.14 19.21
N ASN A 26 20.89 -2.59 20.40
CA ASN A 26 21.13 -1.87 21.64
C ASN A 26 21.35 -2.88 22.79
N GLU A 27 22.56 -2.89 23.34
CA GLU A 27 22.89 -3.78 24.46
C GLU A 27 22.19 -3.35 25.76
N ALA A 28 22.10 -2.04 26.01
CA ALA A 28 21.54 -1.52 27.26
C ALA A 28 20.02 -1.78 27.35
N GLU A 29 19.32 -1.66 26.22
CA GLU A 29 17.88 -1.88 26.12
C GLU A 29 17.53 -3.32 25.68
N HIS A 30 18.54 -4.18 25.51
CA HIS A 30 18.38 -5.57 25.05
C HIS A 30 17.65 -5.71 23.73
N ILE A 31 17.81 -4.74 22.80
CA ILE A 31 17.14 -4.77 21.48
C ILE A 31 18.01 -5.54 20.51
N VAL A 32 17.43 -6.62 19.96
CA VAL A 32 18.11 -7.53 19.02
C VAL A 32 17.21 -7.77 17.81
N MET A 33 17.75 -7.54 16.62
CA MET A 33 17.13 -7.97 15.36
C MET A 33 17.53 -9.43 15.12
N ARG A 34 16.57 -10.34 15.25
CA ARG A 34 16.84 -11.77 15.15
C ARG A 34 16.79 -12.24 13.71
N ALA A 35 17.81 -12.94 13.25
CA ALA A 35 17.83 -13.49 11.91
C ALA A 35 16.68 -14.48 11.64
N ALA A 36 16.18 -15.14 12.67
CA ALA A 36 15.02 -16.03 12.57
C ALA A 36 13.72 -15.29 12.25
N ASP A 37 13.56 -14.04 12.74
CA ASP A 37 12.39 -13.19 12.50
C ASP A 37 12.49 -12.49 11.14
N PHE A 38 13.71 -12.31 10.63
CA PHE A 38 14.02 -11.63 9.36
C PHE A 38 14.91 -12.50 8.46
N PRO A 39 14.37 -13.55 7.83
CA PRO A 39 15.16 -14.48 6.98
C PRO A 39 15.90 -13.81 5.83
N ILE A 40 15.42 -12.66 5.37
CA ILE A 40 16.04 -11.84 4.32
C ILE A 40 17.48 -11.44 4.67
N LEU A 41 17.83 -11.33 5.95
CA LEU A 41 19.16 -10.97 6.40
C LEU A 41 20.25 -11.93 5.87
N ALA A 42 19.91 -13.19 5.63
CA ALA A 42 20.85 -14.17 5.08
C ALA A 42 21.44 -13.71 3.73
N ARG A 43 20.69 -12.97 2.91
CA ARG A 43 21.14 -12.43 1.62
C ARG A 43 22.20 -11.32 1.76
N TYR A 44 22.28 -10.71 2.92
CA TYR A 44 23.17 -9.59 3.19
C TYR A 44 24.43 -9.98 3.96
N THR A 45 24.66 -11.27 4.19
CA THR A 45 25.91 -11.76 4.81
C THR A 45 27.11 -11.30 3.99
N GLY A 46 28.10 -10.70 4.66
CA GLY A 46 29.28 -10.10 4.03
C GLY A 46 29.06 -8.70 3.47
N LYS A 47 27.87 -8.12 3.64
CA LYS A 47 27.56 -6.76 3.21
C LYS A 47 27.65 -5.78 4.38
N SER A 48 27.70 -4.50 4.03
CA SER A 48 27.57 -3.40 4.98
C SER A 48 26.11 -3.02 5.14
N LEU A 49 25.63 -2.93 6.37
CA LEU A 49 24.26 -2.54 6.67
C LEU A 49 24.24 -1.24 7.47
N ILE A 50 23.22 -0.42 7.26
CA ILE A 50 22.91 0.73 8.10
C ILE A 50 21.75 0.33 9.01
N VAL A 51 21.94 0.46 10.31
CA VAL A 51 20.95 0.15 11.34
C VAL A 51 20.83 1.28 12.33
N THR A 52 19.74 1.33 13.11
CA THR A 52 19.60 2.22 14.26
C THR A 52 19.96 1.51 15.55
N ASP A 53 19.78 2.18 16.69
CA ASP A 53 19.84 1.56 18.01
C ASP A 53 18.53 0.84 18.39
N GLY A 54 17.57 0.75 17.49
CA GLY A 54 16.29 0.07 17.70
C GLY A 54 15.28 0.83 18.54
N THR A 55 15.61 2.04 19.02
CA THR A 55 14.68 2.90 19.76
C THR A 55 13.84 3.79 18.88
N THR A 56 14.19 3.87 17.58
CA THR A 56 13.50 4.65 16.56
C THR A 56 13.36 3.84 15.27
N LEU A 57 12.53 4.33 14.37
CA LEU A 57 12.60 3.93 12.96
C LEU A 57 13.96 4.30 12.37
N LEU A 58 14.41 3.57 11.35
CA LEU A 58 15.55 3.97 10.52
C LEU A 58 15.13 5.04 9.50
N GLY A 59 13.98 4.88 8.89
CA GLY A 59 13.49 5.75 7.81
C GLY A 59 14.30 5.57 6.52
N ALA A 60 14.83 4.35 6.26
CA ALA A 60 15.51 4.06 5.01
C ALA A 60 14.59 4.17 3.81
N ASP A 61 13.36 3.86 4.01
CA ASP A 61 12.26 4.12 3.12
C ASP A 61 11.73 5.55 3.40
N ASP A 62 11.94 6.56 2.51
CA ASP A 62 12.74 6.37 1.29
C ASP A 62 13.98 7.30 1.27
N LYS A 63 14.67 7.47 2.40
CA LYS A 63 15.93 8.24 2.43
C LYS A 63 17.04 7.56 1.64
N ALA A 64 16.95 6.23 1.43
CA ALA A 64 17.88 5.49 0.60
C ALA A 64 17.77 5.96 -0.85
N GLY A 65 16.57 6.01 -1.42
CA GLY A 65 16.34 6.51 -2.78
C GLY A 65 16.77 7.96 -2.96
N VAL A 66 16.52 8.82 -1.97
CA VAL A 66 17.04 10.20 -1.97
C VAL A 66 18.58 10.21 -2.08
N ALA A 67 19.25 9.37 -1.27
CA ALA A 67 20.73 9.28 -1.30
C ALA A 67 21.24 8.72 -2.63
N GLU A 68 20.57 7.72 -3.19
CA GLU A 68 20.91 7.11 -4.48
C GLU A 68 20.80 8.13 -5.62
N ILE A 69 19.68 8.85 -5.71
CA ILE A 69 19.47 9.91 -6.71
C ILE A 69 20.59 10.98 -6.61
N MET A 70 20.84 11.48 -5.41
CA MET A 70 21.84 12.53 -5.21
C MET A 70 23.26 12.05 -5.54
N THR A 71 23.58 10.80 -5.17
CA THR A 71 24.89 10.19 -5.50
C THR A 71 25.07 9.98 -7.00
N ALA A 72 24.02 9.53 -7.69
CA ALA A 72 24.04 9.36 -9.14
C ALA A 72 24.29 10.70 -9.86
N VAL A 73 23.63 11.76 -9.40
CA VAL A 73 23.82 13.12 -9.97
C VAL A 73 25.21 13.64 -9.68
N GLU A 74 25.73 13.47 -8.45
CA GLU A 74 27.12 13.84 -8.12
C GLU A 74 28.11 13.12 -9.03
N HIS A 75 27.89 11.82 -9.27
CA HIS A 75 28.73 11.04 -10.18
C HIS A 75 28.71 11.57 -11.60
N LEU A 76 27.52 11.87 -12.16
CA LEU A 76 27.40 12.44 -13.51
C LEU A 76 28.07 13.81 -13.65
N ILE A 77 27.98 14.66 -12.63
CA ILE A 77 28.66 15.96 -12.60
C ILE A 77 30.19 15.78 -12.59
N ALA A 78 30.69 14.80 -11.83
CA ALA A 78 32.11 14.50 -11.73
C ALA A 78 32.67 13.83 -13.02
N HIS A 79 31.80 13.22 -13.83
CA HIS A 79 32.15 12.47 -15.04
C HIS A 79 31.43 13.00 -16.28
N PRO A 80 31.81 14.21 -16.76
CA PRO A 80 31.14 14.84 -17.91
C PRO A 80 31.29 14.07 -19.22
N GLU A 81 32.15 13.07 -19.27
CA GLU A 81 32.31 12.15 -20.40
C GLU A 81 31.16 11.15 -20.51
N LEU A 82 30.36 10.95 -19.47
CA LEU A 82 29.20 10.07 -19.50
C LEU A 82 28.03 10.76 -20.21
N PRO A 83 27.55 10.22 -21.34
CA PRO A 83 26.47 10.85 -22.07
C PRO A 83 25.14 10.68 -21.33
N HIS A 84 24.43 11.77 -21.12
CA HIS A 84 23.07 11.78 -20.58
C HIS A 84 22.26 12.94 -21.14
N GLY A 85 20.92 12.80 -21.11
CA GLY A 85 20.00 13.88 -21.42
C GLY A 85 19.82 14.85 -20.24
N PRO A 86 18.95 15.85 -20.37
CA PRO A 86 18.53 16.67 -19.23
C PRO A 86 17.91 15.81 -18.12
N ILE A 87 18.29 16.07 -16.88
CA ILE A 87 17.79 15.35 -15.70
C ILE A 87 17.06 16.34 -14.81
N SER A 88 15.79 16.04 -14.52
CA SER A 88 14.99 16.74 -13.52
C SER A 88 14.78 15.85 -12.30
N ILE A 89 14.90 16.43 -11.11
CA ILE A 89 14.77 15.70 -9.84
C ILE A 89 13.63 16.31 -9.06
N ALA A 90 12.80 15.46 -8.47
CA ALA A 90 11.76 15.86 -7.54
C ALA A 90 11.73 14.93 -6.33
N PHE A 91 11.46 15.49 -5.15
CA PHE A 91 11.17 14.77 -3.94
C PHE A 91 9.80 15.22 -3.46
N THR A 92 8.92 14.26 -3.18
CA THR A 92 7.55 14.53 -2.74
C THR A 92 7.35 14.04 -1.31
N PRO A 93 6.67 14.80 -0.44
CA PRO A 93 6.25 14.35 0.88
C PRO A 93 4.98 13.50 0.79
N ASP A 94 4.56 12.92 1.92
CA ASP A 94 3.25 12.29 2.09
C ASP A 94 2.97 11.07 1.19
N GLU A 95 4.02 10.33 0.81
CA GLU A 95 3.89 9.11 0.00
C GLU A 95 3.07 8.06 0.77
N GLU A 96 3.35 7.83 2.06
CA GLU A 96 2.73 6.79 2.90
C GLU A 96 1.22 6.96 3.12
N ILE A 97 0.71 8.16 2.92
CA ILE A 97 -0.74 8.45 2.94
C ILE A 97 -1.33 8.52 1.53
N GLY A 98 -0.55 8.22 0.49
CA GLY A 98 -0.95 8.22 -0.92
C GLY A 98 -1.17 9.60 -1.52
N SER A 99 -0.58 10.65 -0.95
CA SER A 99 -0.75 12.04 -1.36
C SER A 99 0.49 12.66 -2.01
N GLY A 100 1.54 11.88 -2.23
CA GLY A 100 2.83 12.37 -2.74
C GLY A 100 2.74 13.11 -4.07
N ALA A 101 1.79 12.77 -4.94
CA ALA A 101 1.60 13.39 -6.23
C ALA A 101 0.50 14.46 -6.28
N ASP A 102 -0.28 14.68 -5.21
CA ASP A 102 -1.49 15.51 -5.22
C ASP A 102 -1.22 16.97 -5.63
N HIS A 103 -0.05 17.48 -5.27
CA HIS A 103 0.36 18.86 -5.55
C HIS A 103 1.57 18.94 -6.48
N PHE A 104 1.90 17.86 -7.18
CA PHE A 104 3.04 17.82 -8.08
C PHE A 104 2.78 18.69 -9.32
N ASP A 105 3.69 19.62 -9.59
CA ASP A 105 3.59 20.55 -10.74
C ASP A 105 4.12 19.90 -12.03
N HIS A 106 3.35 18.99 -12.60
CA HIS A 106 3.66 18.31 -13.84
C HIS A 106 4.07 19.24 -15.00
N PRO A 107 3.38 20.40 -15.23
CA PRO A 107 3.77 21.33 -16.28
C PRO A 107 5.17 21.92 -16.12
N ARG A 108 5.68 22.03 -14.90
CA ARG A 108 7.04 22.54 -14.63
C ARG A 108 8.12 21.48 -14.66
N PHE A 109 7.75 20.22 -14.46
CA PHE A 109 8.73 19.14 -14.34
C PHE A 109 9.39 18.76 -15.68
N HIS A 110 8.72 18.94 -16.81
CA HIS A 110 9.25 18.77 -18.19
C HIS A 110 10.11 17.51 -18.40
N ALA A 111 9.53 16.33 -18.15
CA ALA A 111 10.21 15.07 -18.41
C ALA A 111 9.37 14.22 -19.37
N ASP A 112 10.04 13.54 -20.32
CA ASP A 112 9.39 12.62 -21.24
C ASP A 112 8.98 11.33 -20.51
N TYR A 113 9.75 10.93 -19.51
CA TYR A 113 9.48 9.80 -18.60
C TYR A 113 10.19 10.02 -17.27
N ALA A 114 9.75 9.31 -16.24
CA ALA A 114 10.32 9.38 -14.91
C ALA A 114 10.58 7.98 -14.34
N PHE A 115 11.58 7.89 -13.48
CA PHE A 115 11.83 6.75 -12.62
C PHE A 115 11.52 7.15 -11.18
N THR A 116 10.75 6.33 -10.48
CA THR A 116 10.62 6.42 -9.03
C THR A 116 11.67 5.52 -8.42
N VAL A 117 12.49 6.08 -7.55
CA VAL A 117 13.52 5.33 -6.81
C VAL A 117 13.01 5.18 -5.40
N ASP A 118 12.59 3.96 -5.08
CA ASP A 118 11.96 3.59 -3.82
C ASP A 118 12.57 2.28 -3.31
N GLY A 119 12.08 1.73 -2.21
CA GLY A 119 12.58 0.49 -1.64
C GLY A 119 12.45 -0.71 -2.58
N GLY A 120 13.28 -1.72 -2.36
CA GLY A 120 13.27 -2.95 -3.15
C GLY A 120 14.59 -3.69 -3.13
N THR A 121 14.70 -4.72 -3.95
CA THR A 121 15.94 -5.49 -4.09
C THR A 121 16.87 -4.82 -5.10
N LEU A 122 18.16 -4.76 -4.77
CA LEU A 122 19.17 -4.19 -5.67
C LEU A 122 19.11 -4.84 -7.07
N GLY A 123 18.94 -3.98 -8.10
CA GLY A 123 18.88 -4.39 -9.50
C GLY A 123 17.49 -4.78 -10.00
N GLU A 124 16.47 -4.69 -9.18
CA GLU A 124 15.08 -4.82 -9.60
C GLU A 124 14.59 -3.51 -10.24
N GLY A 125 13.77 -3.65 -11.26
CA GLY A 125 13.06 -2.54 -11.89
C GLY A 125 11.64 -2.97 -12.17
N GLU A 126 10.68 -2.16 -11.74
CA GLU A 126 9.26 -2.41 -11.96
C GLU A 126 8.75 -1.55 -13.10
N SER A 127 8.01 -2.16 -14.02
CA SER A 127 7.40 -1.50 -15.17
C SER A 127 5.88 -1.56 -15.14
N GLU A 128 5.32 -2.14 -14.09
CA GLU A 128 3.88 -2.26 -13.91
C GLU A 128 3.50 -2.29 -12.43
N ASN A 129 2.27 -1.93 -12.16
CA ASN A 129 1.67 -1.91 -10.84
C ASN A 129 0.21 -2.36 -10.92
N PHE A 130 -0.45 -2.51 -9.80
CA PHE A 130 -1.88 -2.78 -9.78
C PHE A 130 -2.71 -1.61 -10.36
N ASN A 131 -3.86 -1.93 -10.96
CA ASN A 131 -4.99 -1.02 -10.97
C ASN A 131 -5.59 -1.01 -9.55
N ALA A 132 -5.97 0.15 -9.06
CA ALA A 132 -6.37 0.34 -7.68
C ALA A 132 -7.67 1.14 -7.53
N ALA A 133 -8.54 0.66 -6.66
CA ALA A 133 -9.73 1.39 -6.24
C ALA A 133 -9.99 1.19 -4.75
N ASN A 134 -10.73 2.13 -4.18
CA ASN A 134 -11.32 2.04 -2.86
C ASN A 134 -12.83 1.83 -2.99
N ALA A 135 -13.39 1.00 -2.12
CA ALA A 135 -14.82 0.80 -2.00
C ALA A 135 -15.26 1.06 -0.56
N GLY A 136 -16.17 2.00 -0.38
CA GLY A 136 -16.85 2.26 0.89
C GLY A 136 -18.29 1.77 0.83
N VAL A 137 -18.68 0.94 1.78
CA VAL A 137 -20.05 0.43 1.87
C VAL A 137 -20.67 0.93 3.17
N LYS A 138 -21.67 1.82 3.05
CA LYS A 138 -22.50 2.22 4.17
C LYS A 138 -23.69 1.27 4.27
N ILE A 139 -24.03 0.86 5.48
CA ILE A 139 -25.10 -0.09 5.74
C ILE A 139 -26.06 0.53 6.75
N HIS A 140 -27.31 0.65 6.36
CA HIS A 140 -28.37 1.25 7.16
C HIS A 140 -29.23 0.15 7.82
N GLY A 141 -29.09 0.05 9.13
CA GLY A 141 -29.90 -0.82 9.96
C GLY A 141 -31.24 -0.20 10.34
N ARG A 142 -32.01 -0.97 11.05
CA ARG A 142 -33.26 -0.54 11.70
C ARG A 142 -33.31 -1.15 13.07
N ASN A 143 -33.03 -0.35 14.10
CA ASN A 143 -33.07 -0.80 15.49
C ASN A 143 -34.52 -0.86 15.98
N ILE A 144 -34.85 -1.91 16.69
CA ILE A 144 -36.15 -2.16 17.33
C ILE A 144 -35.88 -2.89 18.65
N HIS A 145 -36.70 -2.63 19.68
CA HIS A 145 -36.60 -3.36 20.94
C HIS A 145 -36.61 -4.88 20.68
N PRO A 146 -35.61 -5.64 21.16
CA PRO A 146 -35.44 -7.06 20.82
C PRO A 146 -36.70 -7.92 21.00
N GLY A 147 -37.49 -7.66 22.01
CA GLY A 147 -38.74 -8.38 22.27
C GLY A 147 -39.83 -8.20 21.21
N SER A 148 -39.71 -7.20 20.32
CA SER A 148 -40.68 -6.87 19.27
C SER A 148 -40.02 -6.84 17.87
N ALA A 149 -38.82 -7.37 17.75
CA ALA A 149 -37.97 -7.18 16.57
C ALA A 149 -38.23 -8.13 15.40
N LYS A 150 -39.03 -9.20 15.61
CA LYS A 150 -39.26 -10.25 14.62
C LYS A 150 -39.79 -9.66 13.30
N ASN A 151 -39.08 -9.93 12.21
CA ASN A 151 -39.38 -9.47 10.84
C ASN A 151 -39.34 -7.95 10.64
N ILE A 152 -38.83 -7.18 11.61
CA ILE A 152 -38.77 -5.71 11.54
C ILE A 152 -37.33 -5.20 11.65
N MET A 153 -36.55 -5.78 12.58
CA MET A 153 -35.16 -5.36 12.83
C MET A 153 -34.27 -5.67 11.65
N LYS A 154 -33.41 -4.70 11.31
CA LYS A 154 -32.26 -4.88 10.45
C LYS A 154 -31.02 -4.52 11.27
N ASN A 155 -30.28 -5.51 11.73
CA ASN A 155 -29.07 -5.28 12.51
C ASN A 155 -27.89 -5.06 11.57
N ALA A 156 -27.37 -3.82 11.49
CA ALA A 156 -26.29 -3.48 10.56
C ALA A 156 -24.97 -4.20 10.89
N VAL A 157 -24.74 -4.65 12.14
CA VAL A 157 -23.58 -5.49 12.48
C VAL A 157 -23.63 -6.82 11.72
N LEU A 158 -24.82 -7.47 11.75
CA LEU A 158 -25.01 -8.74 11.05
C LEU A 158 -24.96 -8.59 9.54
N LEU A 159 -25.52 -7.49 9.01
CA LEU A 159 -25.50 -7.19 7.58
C LEU A 159 -24.08 -6.91 7.08
N ALA A 160 -23.24 -6.25 7.90
CA ALA A 160 -21.83 -6.04 7.57
C ALA A 160 -21.06 -7.38 7.54
N ALA A 161 -21.29 -8.24 8.51
CA ALA A 161 -20.70 -9.57 8.54
C ALA A 161 -21.10 -10.41 7.32
N GLU A 162 -22.40 -10.36 6.93
CA GLU A 162 -22.89 -11.05 5.74
C GLU A 162 -22.24 -10.49 4.46
N PHE A 163 -22.20 -9.16 4.28
CA PHE A 163 -21.52 -8.55 3.14
C PHE A 163 -20.08 -9.04 3.03
N ILE A 164 -19.31 -9.00 4.12
CA ILE A 164 -17.92 -9.46 4.14
C ILE A 164 -17.82 -10.94 3.80
N SER A 165 -18.74 -11.77 4.32
CA SER A 165 -18.72 -13.22 4.08
C SER A 165 -19.05 -13.62 2.65
N LEU A 166 -19.70 -12.74 1.89
CA LEU A 166 -20.05 -12.95 0.49
C LEU A 166 -18.92 -12.50 -0.48
N LEU A 167 -17.87 -11.85 0.03
CA LEU A 167 -16.68 -11.60 -0.77
C LEU A 167 -15.96 -12.92 -1.08
N PRO A 168 -15.33 -13.06 -2.26
CA PRO A 168 -14.59 -14.27 -2.61
C PRO A 168 -13.48 -14.58 -1.59
N PRO A 169 -13.55 -15.69 -0.82
CA PRO A 169 -12.64 -15.92 0.30
C PRO A 169 -11.20 -16.23 -0.15
N ALA A 170 -11.01 -16.71 -1.37
CA ALA A 170 -9.68 -16.97 -1.95
C ALA A 170 -9.04 -15.72 -2.56
N GLU A 171 -9.78 -14.63 -2.74
CA GLU A 171 -9.30 -13.42 -3.39
C GLU A 171 -8.98 -12.34 -2.35
N THR A 172 -8.09 -12.68 -1.44
CA THR A 172 -7.58 -11.79 -0.38
C THR A 172 -6.06 -11.78 -0.40
N PRO A 173 -5.39 -10.75 0.12
CA PRO A 173 -3.92 -10.69 0.15
C PRO A 173 -3.25 -11.91 0.79
N ALA A 174 -3.95 -12.59 1.70
CA ALA A 174 -3.43 -13.79 2.35
C ALA A 174 -3.46 -15.05 1.45
N HIS A 175 -4.16 -15.00 0.31
CA HIS A 175 -4.39 -16.15 -0.58
C HIS A 175 -3.98 -15.88 -2.02
N THR A 176 -3.45 -14.70 -2.33
CA THR A 176 -3.08 -14.28 -3.68
C THR A 176 -1.60 -13.93 -3.75
N GLU A 177 -1.00 -14.13 -4.92
CA GLU A 177 0.39 -13.80 -5.21
C GLU A 177 0.57 -13.27 -6.64
N GLY A 178 1.70 -12.64 -6.92
CA GLY A 178 2.07 -12.16 -8.24
C GLY A 178 1.02 -11.26 -8.86
N TYR A 179 0.46 -11.66 -9.99
CA TYR A 179 -0.53 -10.90 -10.77
C TYR A 179 -1.99 -11.13 -10.33
N GLU A 180 -2.21 -11.91 -9.31
CA GLU A 180 -3.56 -12.19 -8.83
C GLU A 180 -4.16 -10.98 -8.13
N GLY A 181 -5.37 -10.62 -8.53
CA GLY A 181 -6.08 -9.51 -7.92
C GLY A 181 -6.84 -9.92 -6.65
N PHE A 182 -7.16 -8.94 -5.81
CA PHE A 182 -7.80 -9.20 -4.51
C PHE A 182 -8.75 -8.10 -4.07
N TYR A 183 -9.58 -8.45 -3.07
CA TYR A 183 -10.30 -7.54 -2.20
C TYR A 183 -9.65 -7.58 -0.82
N HIS A 184 -9.36 -6.43 -0.24
CA HIS A 184 -8.84 -6.36 1.12
C HIS A 184 -9.71 -5.45 1.98
N VAL A 185 -10.49 -6.06 2.86
CA VAL A 185 -11.26 -5.33 3.87
C VAL A 185 -10.26 -4.82 4.91
N ASN A 186 -10.04 -3.53 4.94
CA ASN A 186 -9.07 -2.87 5.82
C ASN A 186 -9.71 -2.10 6.98
N TYR A 187 -11.03 -1.90 6.93
CA TYR A 187 -11.75 -1.25 8.01
C TYR A 187 -13.21 -1.70 8.06
N CYS A 188 -13.71 -1.94 9.27
CA CYS A 188 -15.12 -2.18 9.53
C CYS A 188 -15.49 -1.61 10.90
N GLN A 189 -16.48 -0.73 10.91
CA GLN A 189 -17.11 -0.22 12.12
C GLN A 189 -18.62 -0.47 12.03
N ALA A 190 -19.22 -1.04 13.08
CA ALA A 190 -20.62 -1.40 13.04
C ALA A 190 -21.28 -1.27 14.41
N VAL A 191 -22.50 -0.75 14.40
CA VAL A 191 -23.47 -0.75 15.48
C VAL A 191 -24.81 -1.19 14.91
N GLU A 192 -25.84 -1.43 15.75
CA GLU A 192 -27.12 -1.97 15.29
C GLU A 192 -27.80 -1.13 14.19
N GLU A 193 -27.65 0.20 14.26
CA GLU A 193 -28.34 1.14 13.35
C GLU A 193 -27.57 1.42 12.07
N ASN A 194 -26.26 1.29 12.10
CA ASN A 194 -25.40 1.58 10.94
C ASN A 194 -24.09 0.83 10.99
N ALA A 195 -23.54 0.55 9.82
CA ALA A 195 -22.19 0.07 9.68
C ALA A 195 -21.49 0.72 8.49
N TYR A 196 -20.16 0.72 8.54
CA TYR A 196 -19.31 1.14 7.43
C TYR A 196 -18.22 0.11 7.25
N VAL A 197 -18.10 -0.39 6.03
CA VAL A 197 -17.02 -1.30 5.61
C VAL A 197 -16.21 -0.58 4.55
N ASN A 198 -14.90 -0.53 4.73
CA ASN A 198 -13.96 -0.07 3.70
C ASN A 198 -13.11 -1.23 3.21
N LEU A 199 -12.94 -1.29 1.90
CA LEU A 199 -12.05 -2.25 1.27
C LEU A 199 -11.34 -1.63 0.07
N ILE A 200 -10.14 -2.14 -0.19
CA ILE A 200 -9.38 -1.81 -1.39
C ILE A 200 -9.49 -2.95 -2.41
N ILE A 201 -9.46 -2.58 -3.68
CA ILE A 201 -9.51 -3.49 -4.82
C ILE A 201 -8.21 -3.33 -5.58
N ARG A 202 -7.57 -4.45 -5.90
CA ARG A 202 -6.34 -4.50 -6.69
C ARG A 202 -6.44 -5.57 -7.77
N ASP A 203 -5.98 -5.27 -8.96
CA ASP A 203 -5.75 -6.25 -10.03
C ASP A 203 -4.79 -5.64 -11.06
N HIS A 204 -3.84 -6.43 -11.57
CA HIS A 204 -2.96 -5.96 -12.65
C HIS A 204 -3.69 -5.86 -13.98
N ASP A 205 -4.63 -6.77 -14.24
CA ASP A 205 -5.44 -6.78 -15.46
C ASP A 205 -6.61 -5.80 -15.36
N ARG A 206 -6.71 -4.88 -16.31
CA ARG A 206 -7.75 -3.86 -16.32
C ARG A 206 -9.17 -4.43 -16.42
N ALA A 207 -9.38 -5.46 -17.23
CA ALA A 207 -10.70 -6.05 -17.41
C ALA A 207 -11.16 -6.80 -16.15
N LYS A 208 -10.25 -7.51 -15.50
CA LYS A 208 -10.51 -8.16 -14.21
C LYS A 208 -10.77 -7.13 -13.11
N PHE A 209 -10.01 -6.04 -13.08
CA PHE A 209 -10.22 -4.93 -12.16
C PHE A 209 -11.63 -4.34 -12.27
N GLU A 210 -12.09 -4.06 -13.50
CA GLU A 210 -13.45 -3.58 -13.74
C GLU A 210 -14.50 -4.64 -13.32
N SER A 211 -14.25 -5.92 -13.63
CA SER A 211 -15.14 -7.02 -13.20
C SER A 211 -15.26 -7.13 -11.69
N ARG A 212 -14.18 -6.85 -10.94
CA ARG A 212 -14.21 -6.80 -9.46
C ARG A 212 -15.10 -5.69 -8.94
N LYS A 213 -15.04 -4.51 -9.55
CA LYS A 213 -15.92 -3.40 -9.18
C LYS A 213 -17.39 -3.71 -9.50
N GLU A 214 -17.62 -4.35 -10.64
CA GLU A 214 -18.97 -4.78 -11.03
C GLU A 214 -19.53 -5.86 -10.10
N PHE A 215 -18.70 -6.78 -9.64
CA PHE A 215 -19.09 -7.76 -8.61
C PHE A 215 -19.62 -7.06 -7.35
N LEU A 216 -18.95 -6.03 -6.86
CA LEU A 216 -19.41 -5.28 -5.67
C LEU A 216 -20.72 -4.53 -5.93
N ARG A 217 -20.95 -3.98 -7.13
CA ARG A 217 -22.25 -3.38 -7.50
C ARG A 217 -23.35 -4.43 -7.45
N ASN A 218 -23.13 -5.55 -8.12
CA ASN A 218 -24.09 -6.65 -8.16
C ASN A 218 -24.38 -7.22 -6.77
N LEU A 219 -23.36 -7.34 -5.91
CA LEU A 219 -23.51 -7.81 -4.53
C LEU A 219 -24.37 -6.83 -3.71
N THR A 220 -24.09 -5.53 -3.80
CA THR A 220 -24.89 -4.53 -3.08
C THR A 220 -26.31 -4.44 -3.61
N ASP A 221 -26.52 -4.58 -4.91
CA ASP A 221 -27.85 -4.62 -5.52
C ASP A 221 -28.64 -5.86 -5.08
N TYR A 222 -27.99 -7.02 -5.04
CA TYR A 222 -28.57 -8.25 -4.52
C TYR A 222 -29.01 -8.08 -3.05
N LEU A 223 -28.14 -7.57 -2.19
CA LEU A 223 -28.42 -7.35 -0.78
C LEU A 223 -29.52 -6.30 -0.58
N ASN A 224 -29.56 -5.25 -1.40
CA ASN A 224 -30.66 -4.29 -1.43
C ASN A 224 -31.99 -4.94 -1.87
N GLY A 225 -31.94 -5.91 -2.77
CA GLY A 225 -33.12 -6.73 -3.13
C GLY A 225 -33.64 -7.56 -1.96
N VAL A 226 -32.75 -8.10 -1.14
CA VAL A 226 -33.09 -8.92 0.04
C VAL A 226 -33.62 -8.05 1.19
N TYR A 227 -32.90 -6.98 1.52
CA TYR A 227 -33.12 -6.19 2.74
C TYR A 227 -33.87 -4.89 2.50
N GLY A 228 -34.17 -4.56 1.24
CA GLY A 228 -34.83 -3.34 0.82
C GLY A 228 -33.87 -2.28 0.31
N ALA A 229 -34.34 -1.51 -0.67
CA ALA A 229 -33.56 -0.48 -1.33
C ALA A 229 -32.95 0.53 -0.33
N GLY A 230 -31.72 0.93 -0.55
CA GLY A 230 -30.99 1.89 0.28
C GLY A 230 -30.46 1.30 1.60
N THR A 231 -30.58 -0.02 1.82
CA THR A 231 -29.94 -0.66 2.98
C THR A 231 -28.43 -0.68 2.83
N PHE A 232 -27.91 -0.88 1.61
CA PHE A 232 -26.49 -0.83 1.29
C PHE A 232 -26.21 0.28 0.29
N GLU A 233 -25.31 1.17 0.61
CA GLU A 233 -24.84 2.25 -0.28
C GLU A 233 -23.35 2.03 -0.59
N LEU A 234 -23.02 1.73 -1.85
CA LEU A 234 -21.68 1.53 -2.34
C LEU A 234 -21.13 2.81 -2.96
N VAL A 235 -19.95 3.21 -2.54
CA VAL A 235 -19.14 4.26 -3.18
C VAL A 235 -17.85 3.63 -3.67
N LEU A 236 -17.62 3.69 -4.98
CA LEU A 236 -16.37 3.24 -5.61
C LEU A 236 -15.57 4.47 -6.07
N LYS A 237 -14.28 4.50 -5.75
CA LYS A 237 -13.36 5.54 -6.19
C LYS A 237 -12.09 4.89 -6.71
N ASP A 238 -11.80 5.06 -8.00
CA ASP A 238 -10.53 4.65 -8.58
C ASP A 238 -9.41 5.54 -8.03
N SER A 239 -8.27 4.92 -7.71
CA SER A 239 -7.09 5.61 -7.17
C SER A 239 -6.04 5.82 -8.25
N TYR A 240 -5.61 4.74 -8.89
CA TYR A 240 -4.64 4.77 -9.98
C TYR A 240 -4.78 3.54 -10.87
N TYR A 241 -4.10 3.57 -12.01
CA TYR A 241 -4.12 2.48 -12.99
C TYR A 241 -2.72 1.91 -13.20
N ASN A 242 -2.67 0.69 -13.74
CA ASN A 242 -1.41 0.05 -14.11
C ASN A 242 -0.65 0.91 -15.13
N MET A 243 0.56 1.33 -14.77
CA MET A 243 1.38 2.19 -15.61
C MET A 243 1.87 1.50 -16.89
N LEU A 244 1.88 0.17 -16.94
CA LEU A 244 2.35 -0.58 -18.10
C LEU A 244 1.64 -0.17 -19.41
N GLU A 245 0.35 0.16 -19.34
CA GLU A 245 -0.40 0.59 -20.52
C GLU A 245 0.17 1.89 -21.13
N GLN A 246 0.73 2.77 -20.28
CA GLN A 246 1.32 4.05 -20.69
C GLN A 246 2.78 3.92 -21.13
N ILE A 247 3.56 3.09 -20.44
CA ILE A 247 5.00 2.98 -20.71
C ILE A 247 5.34 1.94 -21.79
N ARG A 248 4.47 0.95 -22.04
CA ARG A 248 4.69 -0.10 -23.06
C ARG A 248 5.09 0.44 -24.43
N PRO A 249 4.52 1.54 -24.97
CA PRO A 249 4.97 2.11 -26.25
C PRO A 249 6.40 2.62 -26.23
N CYS A 250 6.98 2.89 -25.08
CA CYS A 250 8.35 3.41 -24.91
C CYS A 250 9.38 2.33 -24.54
N MET A 251 8.92 1.09 -24.30
CA MET A 251 9.78 -0.06 -24.00
C MET A 251 10.29 -0.69 -25.30
N HIS A 252 11.43 -0.21 -25.82
CA HIS A 252 12.07 -0.71 -27.05
C HIS A 252 13.44 -1.34 -26.75
#